data_37cff6c48aa1ad3c6c9fb64c9a0cac8e
#
_entry.id   37cff6c48aa1ad3c6c9fb64c9a0cac8e
#
_cell.length_a   1.000
_cell.length_b   1.000
_cell.length_c   1.000
_cell.angle_alpha   90.00
_cell.angle_beta   90.00
_cell.angle_gamma   90.00
#
_symmetry.space_group_name_H-M   'P 1'
#
loop_
_entity.id
_entity.type
_entity.pdbx_description
1 polymer ?
#
loop_
_entity_poly.entity_id
_entity_poly.type
_entity_poly.pdbx_seq_one_letter_code
_entity_poly.pdbx_strand_id
1 'polypeptide(L)' 'MIYLDPAALDEARQIHRLTSDEKLGNVLGISGQAVRNLRSRRSAPTVQTLLKLRELTKTPLDDLVVVTA' A
#
# COMPACT_ATOMS: atom_id res chain seq x y z
N MET A 1 4.90 3.71 16.00
CA MET A 1 5.16 3.92 14.57
C MET A 1 3.97 3.47 13.76
N ILE A 2 3.83 4.00 12.57
CA ILE A 2 2.72 3.66 11.68
C ILE A 2 3.28 2.90 10.48
N TYR A 3 2.74 1.71 10.25
CA TYR A 3 3.11 0.88 9.10
C TYR A 3 1.88 0.62 8.25
N LEU A 4 2.11 0.37 6.97
CA LEU A 4 1.03 -0.05 6.09
C LEU A 4 0.64 -1.49 6.40
N ASP A 5 -0.67 -1.76 6.44
CA ASP A 5 -1.15 -3.13 6.53
C ASP A 5 -0.93 -3.80 5.17
N PRO A 6 -0.15 -4.90 5.10
CA PRO A 6 0.07 -5.58 3.82
C PRO A 6 -1.20 -6.03 3.13
N ALA A 7 -2.27 -6.29 3.87
CA ALA A 7 -3.55 -6.66 3.28
C ALA A 7 -4.11 -5.57 2.38
N ALA A 8 -3.79 -4.30 2.66
CA ALA A 8 -4.21 -3.19 1.79
C ALA A 8 -3.56 -3.27 0.41
N LEU A 9 -2.29 -3.69 0.35
CA LEU A 9 -1.60 -3.88 -0.93
C LEU A 9 -2.22 -5.03 -1.71
N ASP A 10 -2.52 -6.13 -1.03
CA ASP A 10 -3.12 -7.30 -1.67
C ASP A 10 -4.53 -7.00 -2.16
N GLU A 11 -5.31 -6.24 -1.38
CA GLU A 11 -6.65 -5.83 -1.79
C GLU A 11 -6.61 -4.95 -3.03
N ALA A 12 -5.69 -3.98 -3.08
CA ALA A 12 -5.53 -3.13 -4.26
C ALA A 12 -5.17 -3.95 -5.49
N ARG A 13 -4.26 -4.92 -5.35
CA ARG A 13 -3.88 -5.80 -6.45
C ARG A 13 -5.06 -6.63 -6.92
N GLN A 14 -5.85 -7.16 -5.99
CA GLN A 14 -6.99 -8.00 -6.32
C GLN A 14 -8.10 -7.21 -7.02
N ILE A 15 -8.46 -6.06 -6.49
CA ILE A 15 -9.53 -5.22 -7.04
C ILE A 15 -9.19 -4.76 -8.45
N HIS A 16 -7.94 -4.36 -8.68
CA HIS A 16 -7.51 -3.77 -9.95
C HIS A 16 -6.77 -4.76 -10.85
N ARG A 17 -6.77 -6.05 -10.47
CA ARG A 17 -6.17 -7.14 -11.26
C ARG A 17 -4.70 -6.87 -11.58
N LEU A 18 -3.97 -6.34 -10.62
CA LEU A 18 -2.54 -6.07 -10.75
C LEU A 18 -1.77 -7.32 -10.36
N THR A 19 -1.05 -7.91 -11.31
CA THR A 19 -0.46 -9.23 -11.12
C THR A 19 0.91 -9.22 -10.47
N SER A 20 1.45 -8.03 -10.15
CA SER A 20 2.75 -7.92 -9.51
C SER A 20 2.84 -6.65 -8.68
N ASP A 21 3.82 -6.61 -7.76
CA ASP A 21 4.09 -5.40 -6.99
C ASP A 21 4.62 -4.27 -7.88
N GLU A 22 5.32 -4.61 -8.98
CA GLU A 22 5.76 -3.61 -9.95
C GLU A 22 4.56 -2.88 -10.58
N LYS A 23 3.54 -3.63 -10.95
CA LYS A 23 2.32 -3.05 -11.54
C LYS A 23 1.57 -2.19 -10.51
N LEU A 24 1.49 -2.67 -9.27
CA LEU A 24 0.91 -1.88 -8.20
C LEU A 24 1.71 -0.60 -7.97
N GLY A 25 3.04 -0.70 -7.96
CA GLY A 25 3.91 0.45 -7.81
C GLY A 25 3.68 1.49 -8.90
N ASN A 26 3.51 1.06 -10.15
CA ASN A 26 3.21 1.98 -11.25
C ASN A 26 1.93 2.78 -10.99
N VAL A 27 0.90 2.15 -10.45
CA VAL A 27 -0.35 2.83 -10.12
C VAL A 27 -0.16 3.78 -8.94
N LEU A 28 0.66 3.39 -7.95
CA LEU A 28 0.94 4.20 -6.77
C LEU A 28 1.97 5.31 -7.03
N GLY A 29 2.69 5.24 -8.15
CA GLY A 29 3.76 6.19 -8.45
C GLY A 29 5.07 5.88 -7.74
N ILE A 30 5.31 4.62 -7.36
CA ILE A 30 6.52 4.17 -6.69
C ILE A 30 7.05 2.91 -7.36
N SER A 31 8.29 2.52 -7.01
CA SER A 31 8.89 1.32 -7.58
C SER A 31 8.31 0.04 -6.96
N GLY A 32 8.48 -1.08 -7.65
CA GLY A 32 8.10 -2.39 -7.09
C GLY A 32 8.87 -2.69 -5.81
N GLN A 33 10.15 -2.29 -5.74
CA GLN A 33 10.94 -2.45 -4.51
C GLN A 33 10.36 -1.64 -3.37
N ALA A 34 9.88 -0.42 -3.65
CA ALA A 34 9.24 0.41 -2.63
C ALA A 34 7.96 -0.26 -2.11
N VAL A 35 7.18 -0.90 -2.98
CA VAL A 35 6.00 -1.67 -2.55
C VAL A 35 6.42 -2.81 -1.63
N ARG A 36 7.47 -3.56 -2.00
CA ARG A 36 7.97 -4.66 -1.17
C ARG A 36 8.49 -4.17 0.18
N ASN A 37 9.13 -3.01 0.22
CA ASN A 37 9.58 -2.40 1.48
C ASN A 37 8.41 -2.03 2.39
N LEU A 38 7.32 -1.53 1.82
CA LEU A 38 6.09 -1.26 2.57
C LEU A 38 5.50 -2.55 3.11
N ARG A 39 5.47 -3.60 2.29
CA ARG A 39 4.91 -4.90 2.67
C ARG A 39 5.69 -5.54 3.82
N SER A 40 7.00 -5.37 3.84
CA SER A 40 7.88 -5.96 4.86
C SER A 40 8.14 -5.04 6.06
N ARG A 41 7.50 -3.87 6.09
CA ARG A 41 7.65 -2.86 7.15
C ARG A 41 9.07 -2.27 7.22
N ARG A 42 9.82 -2.34 6.13
CA ARG A 42 11.14 -1.69 6.05
C ARG A 42 11.03 -0.18 5.91
N SER A 43 9.88 0.29 5.41
CA SER A 43 9.63 1.73 5.29
C SER A 43 8.19 2.02 5.70
N ALA A 44 7.97 3.24 6.20
CA ALA A 44 6.65 3.72 6.52
C ALA A 44 5.98 4.27 5.26
N PRO A 45 4.65 4.19 5.14
CA PRO A 45 3.95 4.75 3.99
C PRO A 45 3.97 6.28 4.04
N THR A 46 4.05 6.90 2.87
CA THR A 46 3.86 8.35 2.75
C THR A 46 2.36 8.66 2.72
N VAL A 47 2.02 9.91 3.04
CA VAL A 47 0.63 10.35 2.95
C VAL A 47 0.11 10.17 1.52
N GLN A 48 0.93 10.48 0.53
CA GLN A 48 0.55 10.34 -0.88
C GLN A 48 0.19 8.89 -1.22
N THR A 49 0.99 7.93 -0.77
CA THR A 49 0.72 6.51 -1.00
C THR A 49 -0.57 6.08 -0.30
N LEU A 50 -0.79 6.54 0.94
CA LEU A 50 -2.00 6.22 1.69
C LEU A 50 -3.25 6.76 0.99
N LEU A 51 -3.21 8.00 0.53
CA LEU A 51 -4.34 8.60 -0.18
C LEU A 51 -4.65 7.83 -1.47
N LYS A 52 -3.61 7.40 -2.19
CA LYS A 52 -3.80 6.62 -3.41
C LYS A 52 -4.41 5.25 -3.11
N LEU A 53 -3.93 4.57 -2.08
CA LEU A 53 -4.51 3.29 -1.66
C LEU A 53 -5.97 3.45 -1.22
N ARG A 54 -6.30 4.53 -0.52
CA ARG A 54 -7.69 4.81 -0.16
C ARG A 54 -8.57 4.89 -1.40
N GLU A 55 -8.10 5.55 -2.46
CA GLU A 55 -8.84 5.62 -3.71
C GLU A 55 -8.99 4.25 -4.38
N LEU A 56 -7.91 3.47 -4.39
CA LEU A 56 -7.90 2.17 -5.07
C LEU A 56 -8.75 1.12 -4.38
N THR A 57 -8.78 1.13 -3.05
CA THR A 57 -9.46 0.09 -2.27
C THR A 57 -10.79 0.55 -1.70
N LYS A 58 -11.09 1.85 -1.74
CA LYS A 58 -12.25 2.45 -1.09
C LYS A 58 -12.30 2.15 0.41
N THR A 59 -11.14 1.98 1.01
CA THR A 59 -10.98 1.66 2.43
C THR A 59 -10.52 2.91 3.17
N PRO A 60 -11.12 3.25 4.32
CA PRO A 60 -10.70 4.41 5.10
C PRO A 60 -9.22 4.32 5.50
N LEU A 61 -8.57 5.47 5.65
CA LEU A 61 -7.14 5.52 6.01
C LEU A 61 -6.84 4.74 7.29
N ASP A 62 -7.73 4.80 8.27
CA ASP A 62 -7.54 4.11 9.54
C ASP A 62 -7.42 2.60 9.38
N ASP A 63 -8.06 2.04 8.35
CA ASP A 63 -8.05 0.61 8.08
C ASP A 63 -6.90 0.18 7.18
N LEU A 64 -6.14 1.14 6.63
CA LEU A 64 -4.99 0.85 5.78
C LEU A 64 -3.69 0.71 6.55
N VAL A 65 -3.67 1.13 7.81
CA VAL A 65 -2.43 1.23 8.58
C VAL A 65 -2.50 0.43 9.87
N VAL A 66 -1.32 0.05 10.35
CA VAL A 66 -1.14 -0.60 11.66
C VAL A 66 -0.31 0.35 12.51
N VAL A 67 -0.81 0.67 13.70
CA VAL A 67 -0.10 1.52 14.64
C VAL A 67 0.53 0.61 15.70
N THR A 68 1.84 0.73 15.86
CA THR A 68 2.58 -0.03 16.88
C THR A 68 3.19 0.90 17.91
N ALA A 69 3.28 0.40 19.13
CA ALA A 69 3.88 1.16 20.23
C ALA A 69 5.41 1.32 20.03
#